data_6467c149551032feff97836931793cc3
#
_entry.id   6467c149551032feff97836931793cc3
#
_cell.length_a   1.000
_cell.length_b   1.000
_cell.length_c   1.000
_cell.angle_alpha   90.00
_cell.angle_beta   90.00
_cell.angle_gamma   90.00
#
_symmetry.space_group_name_H-M   'P 1'
#
loop_
_entity.id
_entity.type
_entity.pdbx_description
1 polymer ?
#
loop_
_entity_poly.entity_id
_entity_poly.type
_entity_poly.pdbx_seq_one_letter_code
_entity_poly.pdbx_strand_id
1 'polypeptide(L)'
;MTRRSLLAYLAVSGMAAQKDPKVSKDDLYKIPSNLPVPVDDGACKHLPGMRVPAITLVSTSNRRLNMADVARDRTVIYGYPRTGRPDQEIPKGWNQIPGARGCTPESCSFRDHYKRLRDLNAQVYGLSTQTTEYQHEVVTRLHLPFEVLSDAEFAFTDALRLPTFEFDGVRLLKRLTLILSDGKIEKVFYPVFPPDHHAEEVIAWLERNIPIKR
;
A
#
# COMPACT_ATOMS: atom_id res chain seq x y z
N MET A 1 16.30 44.09 64.32
CA MET A 1 16.02 42.71 63.80
C MET A 1 15.43 42.81 62.42
N THR A 2 16.22 42.69 61.37
CA THR A 2 15.91 42.91 60.01
C THR A 2 15.77 41.55 59.32
N ARG A 3 14.52 41.19 58.85
CA ARG A 3 14.27 39.99 58.04
C ARG A 3 14.58 40.32 56.58
N ARG A 4 15.60 39.66 56.03
CA ARG A 4 15.89 39.63 54.58
C ARG A 4 14.99 38.57 53.90
N SER A 5 14.13 39.00 52.99
CA SER A 5 13.40 38.12 52.10
C SER A 5 14.28 37.72 50.94
N LEU A 6 14.55 36.43 50.75
CA LEU A 6 15.16 35.87 49.54
C LEU A 6 14.05 35.66 48.49
N LEU A 7 14.10 36.41 47.39
CA LEU A 7 13.32 36.12 46.18
C LEU A 7 14.09 35.06 45.37
N ALA A 8 13.51 33.87 45.28
CA ALA A 8 13.99 32.82 44.37
C ALA A 8 13.45 33.10 42.95
N TYR A 9 14.35 33.39 42.03
CA TYR A 9 14.03 33.45 40.58
C TYR A 9 13.93 32.02 40.06
N LEU A 10 12.73 31.61 39.69
CA LEU A 10 12.48 30.40 38.88
C LEU A 10 12.82 30.71 37.45
N ALA A 11 13.92 30.18 36.93
CA ALA A 11 14.27 30.20 35.54
C ALA A 11 13.36 29.20 34.79
N VAL A 12 12.36 29.71 34.07
CA VAL A 12 11.57 28.91 33.11
C VAL A 12 12.46 28.69 31.91
N SER A 13 13.07 27.51 31.83
CA SER A 13 13.74 27.04 30.59
C SER A 13 12.72 26.85 29.51
N GLY A 14 12.65 27.80 28.57
CA GLY A 14 11.85 27.66 27.34
C GLY A 14 12.36 26.47 26.51
N MET A 15 11.61 25.38 26.52
CA MET A 15 11.79 24.33 25.53
C MET A 15 11.46 24.92 24.14
N ALA A 16 12.52 25.20 23.38
CA ALA A 16 12.36 25.53 21.95
C ALA A 16 11.64 24.37 21.27
N ALA A 17 10.46 24.62 20.73
CA ALA A 17 9.76 23.67 19.90
C ALA A 17 10.67 23.33 18.69
N GLN A 18 11.19 22.12 18.67
CA GLN A 18 11.91 21.60 17.51
C GLN A 18 10.90 21.58 16.33
N LYS A 19 11.12 22.44 15.34
CA LYS A 19 10.43 22.37 14.08
C LYS A 19 10.78 21.03 13.44
N ASP A 20 9.77 20.17 13.26
CA ASP A 20 9.92 18.95 12.47
C ASP A 20 10.53 19.32 11.09
N PRO A 21 11.51 18.56 10.58
CA PRO A 21 12.12 18.86 9.29
C PRO A 21 11.03 18.83 8.22
N LYS A 22 11.00 19.87 7.38
CA LYS A 22 10.12 19.92 6.20
C LYS A 22 10.39 18.66 5.37
N VAL A 23 9.38 17.80 5.23
CA VAL A 23 9.42 16.62 4.37
C VAL A 23 9.65 17.09 2.93
N SER A 24 10.72 16.64 2.29
CA SER A 24 11.00 17.00 0.90
C SER A 24 10.11 16.18 -0.04
N LYS A 25 9.86 16.70 -1.27
CA LYS A 25 9.14 15.95 -2.32
C LYS A 25 9.76 14.58 -2.61
N ASP A 26 11.07 14.46 -2.43
CA ASP A 26 11.85 13.23 -2.65
C ASP A 26 11.56 12.16 -1.60
N ASP A 27 11.03 12.53 -0.43
CA ASP A 27 10.75 11.60 0.64
C ASP A 27 9.63 10.60 0.29
N LEU A 28 8.73 10.95 -0.62
CA LEU A 28 7.71 10.01 -1.10
C LEU A 28 8.30 8.79 -1.83
N TYR A 29 9.46 8.94 -2.44
CA TYR A 29 10.14 7.91 -3.23
C TYR A 29 11.15 7.09 -2.41
N LYS A 30 11.40 7.48 -1.17
CA LYS A 30 12.37 6.82 -0.29
C LYS A 30 11.68 6.07 0.83
N ILE A 31 12.26 4.95 1.21
CA ILE A 31 11.87 4.19 2.39
C ILE A 31 12.84 4.54 3.52
N PRO A 32 12.36 5.16 4.62
CA PRO A 32 13.19 5.38 5.80
C PRO A 32 13.68 4.04 6.37
N SER A 33 14.93 4.01 6.82
CA SER A 33 15.56 2.78 7.35
C SER A 33 15.02 2.34 8.72
N ASN A 34 14.29 3.22 9.41
CA ASN A 34 13.79 3.00 10.77
C ASN A 34 12.28 2.74 10.84
N LEU A 35 11.67 2.29 9.72
CA LEU A 35 10.25 1.95 9.73
C LEU A 35 10.00 0.70 10.58
N PRO A 36 8.87 0.66 11.32
CA PRO A 36 8.47 -0.54 12.02
C PRO A 36 8.10 -1.65 11.02
N VAL A 37 8.67 -2.84 11.24
CA VAL A 37 8.39 -4.02 10.41
C VAL A 37 7.02 -4.58 10.78
N PRO A 38 6.10 -4.78 9.81
CA PRO A 38 4.81 -5.39 10.09
C PRO A 38 4.98 -6.88 10.44
N VAL A 39 4.13 -7.37 11.34
CA VAL A 39 4.10 -8.78 11.77
C VAL A 39 2.87 -9.46 11.16
N ASP A 40 3.01 -10.71 10.75
CA ASP A 40 1.87 -11.52 10.29
C ASP A 40 0.92 -11.83 11.46
N ASP A 41 -0.22 -11.16 11.46
CA ASP A 41 -1.29 -11.35 12.45
C ASP A 41 -2.29 -12.46 12.05
N GLY A 42 -2.02 -13.17 10.96
CA GLY A 42 -2.86 -14.23 10.43
C GLY A 42 -4.12 -13.77 9.72
N ALA A 43 -4.30 -12.46 9.52
CA ALA A 43 -5.52 -11.90 8.94
C ALA A 43 -5.81 -12.36 7.51
N CYS A 44 -4.81 -12.83 6.77
CA CYS A 44 -4.95 -13.32 5.40
C CYS A 44 -4.98 -14.85 5.26
N LYS A 45 -4.93 -15.63 6.35
CA LYS A 45 -4.83 -17.10 6.30
C LYS A 45 -6.02 -17.78 5.59
N HIS A 46 -7.18 -17.15 5.59
CA HIS A 46 -8.41 -17.68 4.98
C HIS A 46 -8.48 -17.45 3.46
N LEU A 47 -7.64 -16.59 2.88
CA LEU A 47 -7.75 -16.16 1.49
C LEU A 47 -7.31 -17.21 0.45
N PRO A 48 -6.20 -17.96 0.64
CA PRO A 48 -5.76 -18.92 -0.37
C PRO A 48 -6.85 -19.96 -0.70
N GLY A 49 -7.13 -20.14 -2.00
CA GLY A 49 -8.18 -21.03 -2.50
C GLY A 49 -9.58 -20.44 -2.54
N MET A 50 -9.82 -19.27 -1.93
CA MET A 50 -11.11 -18.58 -2.05
C MET A 50 -11.41 -18.19 -3.49
N ARG A 51 -12.69 -18.32 -3.89
CA ARG A 51 -13.18 -17.77 -5.15
C ARG A 51 -13.19 -16.25 -5.07
N VAL A 52 -12.77 -15.62 -6.15
CA VAL A 52 -12.83 -14.16 -6.26
C VAL A 52 -14.29 -13.76 -6.51
N PRO A 53 -14.85 -12.83 -5.70
CA PRO A 53 -16.25 -12.44 -5.83
C PRO A 53 -16.50 -11.61 -7.10
N ALA A 54 -17.72 -11.70 -7.64
CA ALA A 54 -18.17 -10.93 -8.80
C ALA A 54 -18.48 -9.48 -8.43
N ILE A 55 -17.47 -8.75 -7.94
CA ILE A 55 -17.57 -7.34 -7.58
C ILE A 55 -16.94 -6.51 -8.68
N THR A 56 -17.60 -5.40 -9.04
CA THR A 56 -17.11 -4.48 -10.05
C THR A 56 -16.35 -3.33 -9.39
N LEU A 57 -15.08 -3.18 -9.76
CA LEU A 57 -14.25 -2.02 -9.37
C LEU A 57 -14.03 -1.09 -10.58
N VAL A 58 -13.82 0.19 -10.29
CA VAL A 58 -13.48 1.19 -11.32
C VAL A 58 -11.96 1.35 -11.35
N SER A 59 -11.39 1.30 -12.54
CA SER A 59 -9.95 1.52 -12.74
C SER A 59 -9.62 2.96 -13.08
N THR A 60 -8.34 3.31 -13.01
CA THR A 60 -7.82 4.62 -13.41
C THR A 60 -7.97 4.94 -14.90
N SER A 61 -8.32 3.96 -15.73
CA SER A 61 -8.76 4.16 -17.13
C SER A 61 -10.28 4.27 -17.26
N ASN A 62 -11.01 4.49 -16.17
CA ASN A 62 -12.47 4.55 -16.11
C ASN A 62 -13.18 3.27 -16.60
N ARG A 63 -12.48 2.14 -16.64
CA ARG A 63 -13.08 0.84 -16.95
C ARG A 63 -13.73 0.24 -15.71
N ARG A 64 -14.89 -0.36 -15.90
CA ARG A 64 -15.56 -1.15 -14.86
C ARG A 64 -15.14 -2.61 -15.02
N LEU A 65 -14.37 -3.11 -14.08
CA LEU A 65 -13.80 -4.46 -14.12
C LEU A 65 -14.49 -5.37 -13.10
N ASN A 66 -15.09 -6.45 -13.58
CA ASN A 66 -15.60 -7.50 -12.70
C ASN A 66 -14.42 -8.34 -12.21
N MET A 67 -14.22 -8.39 -10.91
CA MET A 67 -13.06 -9.05 -10.31
C MET A 67 -13.05 -10.57 -10.51
N ALA A 68 -14.22 -11.21 -10.64
CA ALA A 68 -14.29 -12.63 -10.99
C ALA A 68 -13.80 -12.90 -12.42
N ASP A 69 -14.01 -11.96 -13.35
CA ASP A 69 -13.49 -12.08 -14.73
C ASP A 69 -11.98 -11.79 -14.77
N VAL A 70 -11.51 -10.77 -14.05
CA VAL A 70 -10.07 -10.46 -13.88
C VAL A 70 -9.29 -11.65 -13.34
N ALA A 71 -9.91 -12.43 -12.46
CA ALA A 71 -9.29 -13.58 -11.82
C ALA A 71 -9.23 -14.85 -12.72
N ARG A 72 -9.83 -14.84 -13.92
CA ARG A 72 -9.73 -15.99 -14.86
C ARG A 72 -8.32 -16.15 -15.38
N ASP A 73 -7.66 -15.04 -15.64
CA ASP A 73 -6.26 -15.00 -16.05
C ASP A 73 -5.36 -14.85 -14.82
N ARG A 74 -4.07 -15.21 -14.99
CA ARG A 74 -3.09 -14.96 -13.95
C ARG A 74 -2.91 -13.47 -13.73
N THR A 75 -3.30 -13.01 -12.55
CA THR A 75 -3.33 -11.59 -12.22
C THR A 75 -2.68 -11.33 -10.87
N VAL A 76 -1.79 -10.34 -10.83
CA VAL A 76 -1.19 -9.78 -9.62
C VAL A 76 -1.98 -8.53 -9.22
N ILE A 77 -2.54 -8.53 -8.01
CA ILE A 77 -3.17 -7.34 -7.42
C ILE A 77 -2.37 -6.94 -6.19
N TYR A 78 -1.57 -5.88 -6.28
CA TYR A 78 -0.90 -5.34 -5.11
C TYR A 78 -1.76 -4.28 -4.44
N GLY A 79 -2.15 -4.57 -3.20
CA GLY A 79 -2.98 -3.70 -2.37
C GLY A 79 -2.11 -2.84 -1.45
N TYR A 80 -2.43 -1.55 -1.36
CA TYR A 80 -1.69 -0.59 -0.54
C TYR A 80 -2.64 0.39 0.18
N PRO A 81 -2.23 0.94 1.36
CA PRO A 81 -3.09 1.82 2.13
C PRO A 81 -3.44 3.13 1.41
N ARG A 82 -2.43 3.92 1.11
CA ARG A 82 -2.58 5.20 0.39
C ARG A 82 -1.25 5.71 -0.15
N THR A 83 -1.29 6.30 -1.32
CA THR A 83 -0.18 7.11 -1.84
C THR A 83 -0.30 8.55 -1.32
N GLY A 84 0.83 9.22 -1.14
CA GLY A 84 0.89 10.65 -0.86
C GLY A 84 1.01 11.45 -2.16
N ARG A 85 0.70 12.76 -2.09
CA ARG A 85 0.93 13.73 -3.15
C ARG A 85 2.21 14.55 -2.87
N PRO A 86 2.94 14.97 -3.91
CA PRO A 86 4.18 15.74 -3.72
C PRO A 86 3.98 17.13 -3.10
N ASP A 87 2.77 17.67 -3.16
CA ASP A 87 2.37 18.96 -2.60
C ASP A 87 1.81 18.85 -1.16
N GLN A 88 1.73 17.64 -0.62
CA GLN A 88 1.21 17.36 0.71
C GLN A 88 2.30 16.78 1.61
N GLU A 89 2.29 17.19 2.86
CA GLU A 89 3.17 16.61 3.88
C GLU A 89 2.70 15.18 4.23
N ILE A 90 3.66 14.35 4.61
CA ILE A 90 3.35 13.04 5.16
C ILE A 90 2.68 13.25 6.52
N PRO A 91 1.49 12.69 6.76
CA PRO A 91 0.78 12.91 8.01
C PRO A 91 1.61 12.49 9.21
N LYS A 92 1.53 13.26 10.29
CA LYS A 92 2.22 12.95 11.55
C LYS A 92 1.78 11.56 12.05
N GLY A 93 2.75 10.73 12.44
CA GLY A 93 2.47 9.37 12.89
C GLY A 93 2.39 8.33 11.77
N TRP A 94 2.29 8.71 10.49
CA TRP A 94 2.20 7.76 9.38
C TRP A 94 3.36 6.76 9.32
N ASN A 95 4.59 7.24 9.52
CA ASN A 95 5.78 6.40 9.50
C ASN A 95 5.89 5.45 10.72
N GLN A 96 5.05 5.62 11.73
CA GLN A 96 5.01 4.77 12.93
C GLN A 96 4.08 3.58 12.79
N ILE A 97 3.27 3.54 11.73
CA ILE A 97 2.34 2.43 11.47
C ILE A 97 3.06 1.35 10.65
N PRO A 98 3.20 0.12 11.17
CA PRO A 98 3.84 -0.97 10.44
C PRO A 98 3.17 -1.23 9.09
N GLY A 99 3.96 -1.23 8.01
CA GLY A 99 3.48 -1.48 6.66
C GLY A 99 2.74 -0.33 5.98
N ALA A 100 2.50 0.82 6.62
CA ALA A 100 1.79 1.94 6.01
C ALA A 100 2.66 2.69 4.98
N ARG A 101 3.92 2.97 5.31
CA ARG A 101 4.85 3.71 4.44
C ARG A 101 5.30 2.88 3.25
N GLY A 102 5.57 3.54 2.09
CA GLY A 102 6.23 2.92 0.94
C GLY A 102 5.31 2.59 -0.25
N CYS A 103 4.08 3.12 -0.32
CA CYS A 103 3.17 2.85 -1.45
C CYS A 103 3.73 3.36 -2.78
N THR A 104 4.36 4.55 -2.81
CA THR A 104 5.00 5.09 -4.01
C THR A 104 6.21 4.23 -4.44
N PRO A 105 7.19 3.90 -3.58
CA PRO A 105 8.28 2.97 -3.93
C PRO A 105 7.78 1.61 -4.42
N GLU A 106 6.76 1.03 -3.80
CA GLU A 106 6.17 -0.22 -4.25
C GLU A 106 5.58 -0.13 -5.66
N SER A 107 4.80 0.92 -5.94
CA SER A 107 4.24 1.16 -7.28
C SER A 107 5.36 1.36 -8.32
N CYS A 108 6.44 2.04 -7.97
CA CYS A 108 7.63 2.17 -8.81
C CYS A 108 8.30 0.80 -9.05
N SER A 109 8.43 -0.03 -8.03
CA SER A 109 8.98 -1.38 -8.16
C SER A 109 8.16 -2.23 -9.14
N PHE A 110 6.83 -2.25 -9.02
CA PHE A 110 5.96 -2.94 -9.99
C PHE A 110 6.03 -2.35 -11.40
N ARG A 111 6.15 -1.02 -11.54
CA ARG A 111 6.38 -0.36 -12.84
C ARG A 111 7.68 -0.82 -13.50
N ASP A 112 8.76 -0.78 -12.76
CA ASP A 112 10.11 -1.06 -13.28
C ASP A 112 10.26 -2.55 -13.66
N HIS A 113 9.49 -3.42 -13.02
CA HIS A 113 9.44 -4.86 -13.28
C HIS A 113 8.26 -5.29 -14.18
N TYR A 114 7.45 -4.35 -14.69
CA TYR A 114 6.22 -4.67 -15.41
C TYR A 114 6.44 -5.58 -16.62
N LYS A 115 7.48 -5.31 -17.43
CA LYS A 115 7.77 -6.15 -18.59
C LYS A 115 8.00 -7.61 -18.17
N ARG A 116 8.78 -7.86 -17.12
CA ARG A 116 9.05 -9.21 -16.63
C ARG A 116 7.81 -9.93 -16.14
N LEU A 117 6.92 -9.20 -15.43
CA LEU A 117 5.61 -9.73 -15.01
C LEU A 117 4.76 -10.13 -16.21
N ARG A 118 4.73 -9.31 -17.27
CA ARG A 118 4.01 -9.61 -18.51
C ARG A 118 4.61 -10.81 -19.26
N ASP A 119 5.93 -10.95 -19.29
CA ASP A 119 6.63 -12.09 -19.88
C ASP A 119 6.28 -13.42 -19.15
N LEU A 120 5.90 -13.34 -17.86
CA LEU A 120 5.37 -14.45 -17.06
C LEU A 120 3.84 -14.65 -17.21
N ASN A 121 3.21 -13.99 -18.21
CA ASN A 121 1.78 -13.99 -18.48
C ASN A 121 0.92 -13.49 -17.30
N ALA A 122 1.47 -12.64 -16.43
CA ALA A 122 0.74 -12.03 -15.34
C ALA A 122 0.24 -10.63 -15.73
N GLN A 123 -1.05 -10.38 -15.54
CA GLN A 123 -1.60 -9.03 -15.52
C GLN A 123 -1.27 -8.37 -14.19
N VAL A 124 -1.18 -7.04 -14.15
CA VAL A 124 -0.86 -6.30 -12.91
C VAL A 124 -1.88 -5.20 -12.70
N TYR A 125 -2.39 -5.11 -11.49
CA TYR A 125 -3.23 -4.01 -11.02
C TYR A 125 -2.78 -3.56 -9.64
N GLY A 126 -2.77 -2.24 -9.40
CA GLY A 126 -2.79 -1.71 -8.05
C GLY A 126 -4.20 -1.75 -7.47
N LEU A 127 -4.33 -1.79 -6.16
CA LEU A 127 -5.60 -1.72 -5.45
C LEU A 127 -5.47 -0.81 -4.23
N SER A 128 -6.37 0.13 -4.07
CA SER A 128 -6.47 0.95 -2.86
C SER A 128 -7.91 1.39 -2.62
N THR A 129 -8.20 1.79 -1.38
CA THR A 129 -9.48 2.40 -1.00
C THR A 129 -9.54 3.91 -1.28
N GLN A 130 -8.52 4.47 -1.94
CA GLN A 130 -8.55 5.83 -2.46
C GLN A 130 -9.46 5.91 -3.70
N THR A 131 -10.04 7.09 -3.96
CA THR A 131 -10.92 7.28 -5.13
C THR A 131 -10.16 7.16 -6.45
N THR A 132 -10.88 6.87 -7.53
CA THR A 132 -10.31 6.77 -8.88
C THR A 132 -9.60 8.05 -9.30
N GLU A 133 -10.18 9.22 -8.99
CA GLU A 133 -9.59 10.53 -9.30
C GLU A 133 -8.26 10.74 -8.57
N TYR A 134 -8.20 10.33 -7.30
CA TYR A 134 -6.96 10.42 -6.53
C TYR A 134 -5.87 9.52 -7.11
N GLN A 135 -6.23 8.30 -7.50
CA GLN A 135 -5.30 7.31 -8.04
C GLN A 135 -4.85 7.65 -9.48
N HIS A 136 -5.68 8.37 -10.24
CA HIS A 136 -5.32 8.83 -11.59
C HIS A 136 -4.09 9.76 -11.56
N GLU A 137 -3.97 10.62 -10.54
CA GLU A 137 -2.76 11.44 -10.33
C GLU A 137 -1.53 10.55 -10.16
N VAL A 138 -1.62 9.52 -9.34
CA VAL A 138 -0.51 8.59 -9.06
C VAL A 138 -0.06 7.87 -10.33
N VAL A 139 -1.00 7.33 -11.11
CA VAL A 139 -0.70 6.63 -12.37
C VAL A 139 0.01 7.58 -13.34
N THR A 140 -0.47 8.81 -13.47
CA THR A 140 0.10 9.82 -14.36
C THR A 140 1.50 10.23 -13.91
N ARG A 141 1.65 10.59 -12.64
CA ARG A 141 2.92 11.06 -12.06
C ARG A 141 4.02 10.00 -12.07
N LEU A 142 3.67 8.76 -11.77
CA LEU A 142 4.63 7.65 -11.72
C LEU A 142 4.79 6.95 -13.07
N HIS A 143 4.05 7.35 -14.12
CA HIS A 143 4.04 6.69 -15.43
C HIS A 143 3.79 5.18 -15.31
N LEU A 144 2.77 4.78 -14.52
CA LEU A 144 2.47 3.36 -14.33
C LEU A 144 1.91 2.77 -15.65
N PRO A 145 2.49 1.67 -16.16
CA PRO A 145 2.04 1.03 -17.41
C PRO A 145 0.83 0.11 -17.21
N PHE A 146 0.23 0.13 -16.03
CA PHE A 146 -0.93 -0.65 -15.62
C PHE A 146 -1.91 0.22 -14.84
N GLU A 147 -3.13 -0.28 -14.71
CA GLU A 147 -4.22 0.43 -14.04
C GLU A 147 -4.21 0.18 -12.53
N VAL A 148 -4.76 1.14 -11.79
CA VAL A 148 -5.04 1.01 -10.37
C VAL A 148 -6.55 0.95 -10.16
N LEU A 149 -7.00 0.02 -9.34
CA LEU A 149 -8.39 -0.23 -9.00
C LEU A 149 -8.78 0.55 -7.75
N SER A 150 -9.95 1.18 -7.79
CA SER A 150 -10.53 1.86 -6.63
C SER A 150 -11.55 0.96 -5.95
N ASP A 151 -11.33 0.66 -4.67
CA ASP A 151 -12.29 0.02 -3.76
C ASP A 151 -12.73 1.02 -2.67
N ALA A 152 -13.05 2.26 -3.09
CA ALA A 152 -13.41 3.33 -2.17
C ALA A 152 -14.65 3.01 -1.31
N GLU A 153 -15.54 2.15 -1.80
CA GLU A 153 -16.73 1.67 -1.09
C GLU A 153 -16.45 0.38 -0.27
N PHE A 154 -15.21 -0.11 -0.23
CA PHE A 154 -14.81 -1.33 0.47
C PHE A 154 -15.52 -2.61 0.03
N ALA A 155 -16.20 -2.62 -1.12
CA ALA A 155 -16.99 -3.75 -1.58
C ALA A 155 -16.16 -5.03 -1.76
N PHE A 156 -14.98 -4.92 -2.38
CA PHE A 156 -14.05 -6.04 -2.57
C PHE A 156 -13.32 -6.40 -1.27
N THR A 157 -12.88 -5.38 -0.53
CA THR A 157 -12.23 -5.52 0.78
C THR A 157 -13.12 -6.28 1.76
N ASP A 158 -14.40 -5.90 1.88
CA ASP A 158 -15.32 -6.53 2.81
C ASP A 158 -15.73 -7.95 2.37
N ALA A 159 -15.99 -8.16 1.08
CA ALA A 159 -16.34 -9.48 0.55
C ALA A 159 -15.24 -10.52 0.77
N LEU A 160 -13.98 -10.13 0.66
CA LEU A 160 -12.83 -10.98 0.92
C LEU A 160 -12.33 -10.90 2.36
N ARG A 161 -12.90 -10.02 3.20
CA ARG A 161 -12.41 -9.74 4.56
C ARG A 161 -10.91 -9.42 4.56
N LEU A 162 -10.49 -8.55 3.63
CA LEU A 162 -9.11 -8.09 3.56
C LEU A 162 -8.76 -7.27 4.81
N PRO A 163 -7.54 -7.37 5.34
CA PRO A 163 -7.15 -6.68 6.55
C PRO A 163 -7.11 -5.16 6.33
N THR A 164 -7.66 -4.42 7.27
CA THR A 164 -7.68 -2.96 7.28
C THR A 164 -7.14 -2.41 8.59
N PHE A 165 -6.85 -1.13 8.61
CA PHE A 165 -6.54 -0.35 9.81
C PHE A 165 -7.16 1.03 9.68
N GLU A 166 -7.21 1.75 10.79
CA GLU A 166 -7.74 3.11 10.84
C GLU A 166 -6.60 4.11 11.09
N PHE A 167 -6.63 5.23 10.38
CA PHE A 167 -5.71 6.34 10.57
C PHE A 167 -6.44 7.66 10.33
N ASP A 168 -6.39 8.58 11.30
CA ASP A 168 -7.11 9.87 11.29
C ASP A 168 -8.61 9.71 10.95
N GLY A 169 -9.26 8.69 11.51
CA GLY A 169 -10.68 8.39 11.28
C GLY A 169 -10.99 7.84 9.89
N VAL A 170 -9.96 7.50 9.08
CA VAL A 170 -10.12 6.90 7.75
C VAL A 170 -9.72 5.43 7.80
N ARG A 171 -10.62 4.54 7.36
CA ARG A 171 -10.34 3.12 7.16
C ARG A 171 -9.47 2.94 5.92
N LEU A 172 -8.40 2.18 6.04
CA LEU A 172 -7.44 1.94 4.96
C LEU A 172 -7.11 0.45 4.84
N LEU A 173 -6.85 -0.01 3.62
CA LEU A 173 -6.39 -1.36 3.35
C LEU A 173 -4.98 -1.56 3.92
N LYS A 174 -4.70 -2.66 4.62
CA LYS A 174 -3.33 -3.08 4.91
C LYS A 174 -2.64 -3.54 3.62
N ARG A 175 -1.32 -3.36 3.57
CA ARG A 175 -0.51 -3.79 2.43
C ARG A 175 -0.51 -5.31 2.30
N LEU A 176 -0.87 -5.79 1.11
CA LEU A 176 -0.86 -7.20 0.75
C LEU A 176 -0.80 -7.36 -0.77
N THR A 177 -0.45 -8.53 -1.27
CA THR A 177 -0.60 -8.84 -2.70
C THR A 177 -1.31 -10.17 -2.88
N LEU A 178 -2.25 -10.19 -3.81
CA LEU A 178 -3.00 -11.36 -4.24
C LEU A 178 -2.49 -11.80 -5.61
N ILE A 179 -2.22 -13.08 -5.77
CA ILE A 179 -2.09 -13.71 -7.08
C ILE A 179 -3.39 -14.45 -7.34
N LEU A 180 -4.06 -14.06 -8.42
CA LEU A 180 -5.31 -14.66 -8.86
C LEU A 180 -5.05 -15.56 -10.06
N SER A 181 -5.75 -16.68 -10.16
CA SER A 181 -5.75 -17.59 -11.29
C SER A 181 -6.98 -18.49 -11.24
N ASP A 182 -7.57 -18.82 -12.38
CA ASP A 182 -8.71 -19.74 -12.50
C ASP A 182 -9.90 -19.37 -11.59
N GLY A 183 -10.15 -18.08 -11.41
CA GLY A 183 -11.23 -17.53 -10.59
C GLY A 183 -11.01 -17.62 -9.09
N LYS A 184 -9.78 -17.90 -8.65
CA LYS A 184 -9.42 -18.08 -7.23
C LYS A 184 -8.19 -17.25 -6.84
N ILE A 185 -8.01 -17.08 -5.53
CA ILE A 185 -6.78 -16.55 -4.95
C ILE A 185 -5.78 -17.71 -4.83
N GLU A 186 -4.74 -17.71 -5.67
CA GLU A 186 -3.71 -18.75 -5.72
C GLU A 186 -2.67 -18.55 -4.61
N LYS A 187 -2.27 -17.29 -4.37
CA LYS A 187 -1.26 -16.92 -3.38
C LYS A 187 -1.58 -15.58 -2.76
N VAL A 188 -1.22 -15.43 -1.51
CA VAL A 188 -1.24 -14.15 -0.79
C VAL A 188 0.15 -13.86 -0.24
N PHE A 189 0.62 -12.63 -0.42
CA PHE A 189 1.77 -12.08 0.28
C PHE A 189 1.24 -11.13 1.35
N TYR A 190 1.46 -11.48 2.60
CA TYR A 190 1.06 -10.70 3.76
C TYR A 190 1.84 -11.13 5.00
N PRO A 191 2.38 -10.19 5.78
CA PRO A 191 2.52 -8.78 5.42
C PRO A 191 3.61 -8.58 4.34
N VAL A 192 3.60 -7.42 3.68
CA VAL A 192 4.62 -7.04 2.68
C VAL A 192 5.62 -6.07 3.28
N PHE A 193 6.90 -6.45 3.29
CA PHE A 193 8.01 -5.60 3.71
C PHE A 193 9.37 -6.19 3.30
N PRO A 194 10.31 -5.39 2.76
CA PRO A 194 10.16 -3.98 2.39
C PRO A 194 9.37 -3.83 1.06
N PRO A 195 8.54 -2.77 0.92
CA PRO A 195 7.62 -2.65 -0.21
C PRO A 195 8.31 -2.34 -1.55
N ASP A 196 9.48 -1.73 -1.56
CA ASP A 196 10.25 -1.39 -2.76
C ASP A 196 10.88 -2.62 -3.44
N HIS A 197 11.05 -3.72 -2.74
CA HIS A 197 11.56 -5.01 -3.28
C HIS A 197 10.44 -6.04 -3.53
N HIS A 198 9.19 -5.67 -3.28
CA HIS A 198 8.10 -6.63 -3.31
C HIS A 198 7.80 -7.20 -4.70
N ALA A 199 7.94 -6.40 -5.76
CA ALA A 199 7.76 -6.90 -7.13
C ALA A 199 8.74 -8.03 -7.47
N GLU A 200 9.97 -7.98 -6.97
CA GLU A 200 10.97 -9.05 -7.14
C GLU A 200 10.56 -10.35 -6.43
N GLU A 201 10.00 -10.23 -5.23
CA GLU A 201 9.47 -11.37 -4.47
C GLU A 201 8.31 -12.05 -5.22
N VAL A 202 7.39 -11.24 -5.76
CA VAL A 202 6.27 -11.71 -6.59
C VAL A 202 6.78 -12.43 -7.83
N ILE A 203 7.74 -11.86 -8.56
CA ILE A 203 8.36 -12.45 -9.75
C ILE A 203 9.01 -13.79 -9.40
N ALA A 204 9.81 -13.84 -8.34
CA ALA A 204 10.48 -15.07 -7.91
C ALA A 204 9.48 -16.18 -7.58
N TRP A 205 8.29 -15.82 -7.05
CA TRP A 205 7.24 -16.80 -6.83
C TRP A 205 6.59 -17.25 -8.15
N LEU A 206 6.26 -16.32 -9.05
CA LEU A 206 5.66 -16.62 -10.35
C LEU A 206 6.53 -17.53 -11.20
N GLU A 207 7.86 -17.32 -11.20
CA GLU A 207 8.82 -18.15 -11.93
C GLU A 207 8.86 -19.59 -11.42
N ARG A 208 8.74 -19.80 -10.11
CA ARG A 208 8.68 -21.14 -9.51
C ARG A 208 7.34 -21.85 -9.70
N ASN A 209 6.29 -21.10 -10.03
CA ASN A 209 4.91 -21.59 -10.14
C ASN A 209 4.34 -21.33 -11.55
N ILE A 210 5.15 -21.51 -12.60
CA ILE A 210 4.69 -21.39 -13.98
C ILE A 210 3.65 -22.49 -14.24
N PRO A 211 2.43 -22.15 -14.72
CA PRO A 211 1.45 -23.17 -15.06
C PRO A 211 2.00 -24.08 -16.15
N ILE A 212 1.99 -25.39 -15.93
CA ILE A 212 2.27 -26.35 -16.98
C ILE A 212 1.13 -26.21 -18.00
N LYS A 213 1.44 -25.70 -19.20
CA LYS A 213 0.46 -25.70 -20.31
C LYS A 213 0.06 -27.15 -20.57
N ARG A 214 -1.17 -27.50 -20.21
CA ARG A 214 -1.78 -28.77 -20.63
C ARG A 214 -2.30 -28.64 -22.06
#